data_b2fb397af9a61c56a62e278c631ff6c0
#
_entry.id   b2fb397af9a61c56a62e278c631ff6c0
#
_cell.length_a   1.000
_cell.length_b   1.000
_cell.length_c   1.000
_cell.angle_alpha   90.00
_cell.angle_beta   90.00
_cell.angle_gamma   90.00
#
_symmetry.space_group_name_H-M   'P 1'
#
loop_
_entity.id
_entity.type
_entity.pdbx_description
1 polymer ?
#
loop_
_entity_poly.entity_id
_entity_poly.type
_entity_poly.pdbx_seq_one_letter_code
_entity_poly.pdbx_strand_id
1 'polypeptide(L)'
;MKNIRIISMLTLVLLGAGAFADTYRDAMGRNRGTSTTDRSGKTTYRDSMGRMQGTASTDSYGKTTFRDSMGRTTGTATTDSSGKTTYRDSMGRVTCTATKDSTGKITYRDSMGRVIGTQK
;
A
#
# COMPACT_ATOMS: atom_id res chain seq x y z
N MET A 1 5.53 -8.81 12.15
CA MET A 1 5.07 -9.71 11.08
C MET A 1 3.79 -9.23 10.43
N LYS A 2 2.76 -8.83 11.20
CA LYS A 2 1.54 -8.24 10.63
C LYS A 2 1.82 -6.95 9.84
N ASN A 3 2.80 -6.16 10.25
CA ASN A 3 3.16 -4.88 9.63
C ASN A 3 3.79 -5.05 8.24
N ILE A 4 4.51 -6.16 8.00
CA ILE A 4 5.16 -6.43 6.71
C ILE A 4 4.13 -6.69 5.61
N ARG A 5 3.01 -7.35 5.94
CA ARG A 5 1.94 -7.62 4.96
C ARG A 5 1.22 -6.34 4.53
N ILE A 6 0.98 -5.43 5.46
CA ILE A 6 0.37 -4.14 5.17
C ILE A 6 1.31 -3.32 4.27
N ILE A 7 2.62 -3.35 4.56
CA ILE A 7 3.63 -2.65 3.78
C ILE A 7 3.71 -3.21 2.35
N SER A 8 3.62 -4.53 2.17
CA SER A 8 3.61 -5.15 0.83
C SER A 8 2.41 -4.72 -0.01
N MET A 9 1.23 -4.66 0.60
CA MET A 9 0.02 -4.19 -0.08
C MET A 9 0.12 -2.71 -0.44
N LEU A 10 0.68 -1.90 0.46
CA LEU A 10 0.90 -0.48 0.24
C LEU A 10 1.92 -0.21 -0.87
N THR A 11 2.94 -1.06 -0.99
CA THR A 11 3.97 -0.93 -2.03
C THR A 11 3.39 -1.14 -3.44
N LEU A 12 2.42 -2.03 -3.58
CA LEU A 12 1.78 -2.29 -4.87
C LEU A 12 0.97 -1.10 -5.36
N VAL A 13 0.38 -0.32 -4.46
CA VAL A 13 -0.31 0.92 -4.79
C VAL A 13 0.65 1.97 -5.36
N LEU A 14 1.91 1.97 -4.91
CA LEU A 14 2.94 2.91 -5.37
C LEU A 14 3.46 2.60 -6.78
N LEU A 15 3.29 1.37 -7.26
CA LEU A 15 3.86 0.92 -8.53
C LEU A 15 2.92 1.05 -9.72
N GLY A 16 1.63 1.40 -9.52
CA GLY A 16 0.69 1.20 -10.58
C GLY A 16 -0.11 2.36 -11.09
N ALA A 17 0.23 2.89 -12.27
CA ALA A 17 -0.70 3.60 -13.12
C ALA A 17 -1.15 2.63 -14.22
N GLY A 18 -2.30 1.98 -14.05
CA GLY A 18 -2.86 1.08 -15.06
C GLY A 18 -3.81 0.05 -14.47
N ALA A 19 -4.64 -0.54 -15.30
CA ALA A 19 -5.53 -1.62 -14.88
C ALA A 19 -4.76 -2.94 -14.88
N PHE A 20 -4.49 -3.50 -13.72
CA PHE A 20 -3.83 -4.80 -13.60
C PHE A 20 -4.31 -5.54 -12.36
N ALA A 21 -4.11 -6.86 -12.37
CA ALA A 21 -4.46 -7.72 -11.27
C ALA A 21 -3.22 -8.44 -10.77
N ASP A 22 -3.07 -8.48 -9.44
CA ASP A 22 -1.99 -9.17 -8.78
C ASP A 22 -2.51 -10.21 -7.81
N THR A 23 -1.78 -11.30 -7.69
CA THR A 23 -2.10 -12.36 -6.73
C THR A 23 -0.99 -12.43 -5.68
N TYR A 24 -1.37 -12.31 -4.42
CA TYR A 24 -0.44 -12.42 -3.30
C TYR A 24 -0.34 -13.87 -2.86
N ARG A 25 0.89 -14.35 -2.76
CA ARG A 25 1.15 -15.73 -2.33
C ARG A 25 2.03 -15.73 -1.09
N ASP A 26 1.84 -16.74 -0.23
CA ASP A 26 2.72 -16.94 0.90
C ASP A 26 4.00 -17.69 0.46
N ALA A 27 4.88 -17.97 1.41
CA ALA A 27 6.14 -18.65 1.14
C ALA A 27 5.95 -20.06 0.58
N MET A 28 4.77 -20.67 0.77
CA MET A 28 4.42 -22.00 0.25
C MET A 28 3.67 -21.94 -1.08
N GLY A 29 3.52 -20.73 -1.66
CA GLY A 29 2.84 -20.54 -2.93
C GLY A 29 1.32 -20.48 -2.85
N ARG A 30 0.75 -20.51 -1.66
CA ARG A 30 -0.71 -20.49 -1.50
C ARG A 30 -1.26 -19.08 -1.70
N ASN A 31 -2.40 -18.98 -2.36
CA ASN A 31 -3.08 -17.70 -2.58
C ASN A 31 -3.52 -17.09 -1.25
N ARG A 32 -3.05 -15.87 -0.96
CA ARG A 32 -3.44 -15.10 0.24
C ARG A 32 -4.41 -13.98 -0.09
N GLY A 33 -4.57 -13.68 -1.37
CA GLY A 33 -5.47 -12.63 -1.80
C GLY A 33 -5.09 -12.10 -3.17
N THR A 34 -5.93 -11.21 -3.67
CA THR A 34 -5.72 -10.56 -4.96
C THR A 34 -5.94 -9.07 -4.84
N SER A 35 -5.33 -8.32 -5.73
CA SER A 35 -5.67 -6.92 -5.93
C SER A 35 -6.00 -6.67 -7.40
N THR A 36 -6.93 -5.78 -7.65
CA THR A 36 -7.30 -5.35 -8.99
C THR A 36 -7.33 -3.83 -9.01
N THR A 37 -6.60 -3.23 -9.93
CA THR A 37 -6.58 -1.77 -10.10
C THR A 37 -7.35 -1.43 -11.37
N ASP A 38 -8.33 -0.53 -11.27
CA ASP A 38 -9.11 -0.07 -12.42
C ASP A 38 -8.44 1.16 -13.05
N ARG A 39 -9.03 1.65 -14.14
CA ARG A 39 -8.48 2.78 -14.90
C ARG A 39 -8.54 4.10 -14.15
N SER A 40 -9.39 4.21 -13.14
CA SER A 40 -9.47 5.43 -12.31
C SER A 40 -8.41 5.46 -11.22
N GLY A 41 -7.57 4.41 -11.11
CA GLY A 41 -6.55 4.30 -10.08
C GLY A 41 -7.06 3.72 -8.76
N LYS A 42 -8.26 3.17 -8.76
CA LYS A 42 -8.81 2.52 -7.57
C LYS A 42 -8.40 1.05 -7.55
N THR A 43 -7.77 0.65 -6.47
CA THR A 43 -7.37 -0.73 -6.23
C THR A 43 -8.31 -1.37 -5.23
N THR A 44 -8.82 -2.55 -5.58
CA THR A 44 -9.67 -3.35 -4.69
C THR A 44 -8.87 -4.57 -4.24
N TYR A 45 -8.80 -4.79 -2.93
CA TYR A 45 -8.11 -5.92 -2.32
C TYR A 45 -9.13 -6.97 -1.89
N ARG A 46 -8.86 -8.23 -2.22
CA ARG A 46 -9.73 -9.36 -1.86
C ARG A 46 -8.90 -10.43 -1.17
N ASP A 47 -9.55 -11.18 -0.28
CA ASP A 47 -8.90 -12.32 0.37
C ASP A 47 -8.85 -13.54 -0.58
N SER A 48 -8.33 -14.66 -0.10
CA SER A 48 -8.21 -15.88 -0.88
C SER A 48 -9.56 -16.48 -1.29
N MET A 49 -10.65 -16.07 -0.62
CA MET A 49 -12.01 -16.51 -0.92
C MET A 49 -12.76 -15.52 -1.81
N GLY A 50 -12.10 -14.46 -2.27
CA GLY A 50 -12.69 -13.45 -3.14
C GLY A 50 -13.45 -12.35 -2.41
N ARG A 51 -13.48 -12.35 -1.08
CA ARG A 51 -14.19 -11.33 -0.30
C ARG A 51 -13.38 -10.04 -0.26
N MET A 52 -14.06 -8.91 -0.44
CA MET A 52 -13.41 -7.60 -0.40
C MET A 52 -12.89 -7.30 0.99
N GLN A 53 -11.58 -7.00 1.09
CA GLN A 53 -10.92 -6.61 2.32
C GLN A 53 -10.84 -5.10 2.46
N GLY A 54 -10.77 -4.39 1.34
CA GLY A 54 -10.66 -2.94 1.34
C GLY A 54 -10.33 -2.39 -0.03
N THR A 55 -10.17 -1.09 -0.10
CA THR A 55 -9.84 -0.39 -1.34
C THR A 55 -8.78 0.68 -1.09
N ALA A 56 -8.08 1.05 -2.15
CA ALA A 56 -7.17 2.19 -2.18
C ALA A 56 -7.48 3.03 -3.41
N SER A 57 -7.60 4.34 -3.24
CA SER A 57 -7.86 5.26 -4.34
C SER A 57 -6.82 6.37 -4.32
N THR A 58 -6.20 6.64 -5.47
CA THR A 58 -5.20 7.71 -5.60
C THR A 58 -5.81 8.87 -6.37
N ASP A 59 -5.73 10.08 -5.80
CA ASP A 59 -6.22 11.28 -6.47
C ASP A 59 -5.14 11.88 -7.39
N SER A 60 -5.49 12.98 -8.06
CA SER A 60 -4.59 13.65 -9.00
C SER A 60 -3.39 14.32 -8.32
N TYR A 61 -3.42 14.49 -7.01
CA TYR A 61 -2.34 15.08 -6.23
C TYR A 61 -1.37 14.03 -5.67
N GLY A 62 -1.58 12.75 -6.00
CA GLY A 62 -0.74 11.67 -5.50
C GLY A 62 -1.09 11.18 -4.10
N LYS A 63 -2.22 11.60 -3.57
CA LYS A 63 -2.71 11.13 -2.27
C LYS A 63 -3.54 9.87 -2.46
N THR A 64 -3.16 8.81 -1.79
CA THR A 64 -3.91 7.55 -1.76
C THR A 64 -4.70 7.46 -0.46
N THR A 65 -5.98 7.14 -0.58
CA THR A 65 -6.86 6.93 0.57
C THR A 65 -7.19 5.45 0.65
N PHE A 66 -6.94 4.84 1.82
CA PHE A 66 -7.24 3.44 2.09
C PHE A 66 -8.55 3.33 2.86
N ARG A 67 -9.40 2.40 2.44
CA ARG A 67 -10.70 2.15 3.08
C ARG A 67 -10.85 0.67 3.40
N ASP A 68 -11.57 0.38 4.47
CA ASP A 68 -11.89 -1.02 4.82
C ASP A 68 -13.05 -1.55 3.97
N SER A 69 -13.48 -2.77 4.25
CA SER A 69 -14.58 -3.42 3.52
C SER A 69 -15.93 -2.70 3.70
N MET A 70 -16.05 -1.87 4.73
CA MET A 70 -17.28 -1.09 5.01
C MET A 70 -17.20 0.33 4.46
N GLY A 71 -16.11 0.68 3.76
CA GLY A 71 -15.92 2.00 3.17
C GLY A 71 -15.34 3.05 4.10
N ARG A 72 -14.99 2.68 5.35
CA ARG A 72 -14.40 3.62 6.31
C ARG A 72 -12.94 3.85 5.98
N THR A 73 -12.49 5.11 6.07
CA THR A 73 -11.09 5.44 5.85
C THR A 73 -10.23 4.86 6.97
N THR A 74 -9.25 4.03 6.60
CA THR A 74 -8.30 3.44 7.55
C THR A 74 -6.97 4.18 7.57
N GLY A 75 -6.65 4.91 6.51
CA GLY A 75 -5.43 5.68 6.44
C GLY A 75 -5.23 6.33 5.10
N THR A 76 -4.12 7.03 4.97
CA THR A 76 -3.73 7.69 3.72
C THR A 76 -2.24 7.53 3.47
N ALA A 77 -1.84 7.67 2.22
CA ALA A 77 -0.44 7.75 1.82
C ALA A 77 -0.26 8.93 0.88
N THR A 78 0.80 9.69 1.08
CA THR A 78 1.12 10.84 0.24
C THR A 78 2.58 10.74 -0.19
N THR A 79 2.85 10.84 -1.50
CA THR A 79 4.21 10.81 -2.03
C THR A 79 4.61 12.22 -2.44
N ASP A 80 5.74 12.70 -1.93
CA ASP A 80 6.26 14.02 -2.27
C ASP A 80 7.14 13.97 -3.53
N SER A 81 7.63 15.12 -3.94
CA SER A 81 8.45 15.23 -5.15
C SER A 81 9.82 14.56 -5.05
N SER A 82 10.29 14.27 -3.83
CA SER A 82 11.54 13.54 -3.61
C SER A 82 11.38 12.03 -3.66
N GLY A 83 10.14 11.53 -3.84
CA GLY A 83 9.84 10.11 -3.83
C GLY A 83 9.61 9.51 -2.45
N LYS A 84 9.49 10.35 -1.44
CA LYS A 84 9.19 9.90 -0.08
C LYS A 84 7.69 9.77 0.09
N THR A 85 7.23 8.61 0.52
CA THR A 85 5.82 8.35 0.83
C THR A 85 5.62 8.38 2.34
N THR A 86 4.64 9.14 2.79
CA THR A 86 4.25 9.21 4.20
C THR A 86 2.89 8.54 4.37
N TYR A 87 2.83 7.55 5.24
CA TYR A 87 1.60 6.83 5.58
C TYR A 87 1.05 7.36 6.89
N ARG A 88 -0.27 7.61 6.90
CA ARG A 88 -0.98 8.13 8.07
C ARG A 88 -2.15 7.23 8.40
N ASP A 89 -2.51 7.16 9.68
CA ASP A 89 -3.70 6.43 10.11
C ASP A 89 -4.97 7.27 9.86
N SER A 90 -6.12 6.75 10.27
CA SER A 90 -7.41 7.43 10.08
C SER A 90 -7.51 8.76 10.83
N MET A 91 -6.67 8.97 11.84
CA MET A 91 -6.62 10.20 12.63
C MET A 91 -5.56 11.19 12.13
N GLY A 92 -4.86 10.86 11.03
CA GLY A 92 -3.85 11.72 10.44
C GLY A 92 -2.47 11.58 11.03
N ARG A 93 -2.26 10.66 11.98
CA ARG A 93 -0.94 10.46 12.60
C ARG A 93 -0.05 9.65 11.67
N VAL A 94 1.22 10.05 11.57
CA VAL A 94 2.21 9.31 10.76
C VAL A 94 2.46 7.94 11.39
N THR A 95 2.27 6.88 10.61
CA THR A 95 2.54 5.50 11.05
C THR A 95 3.85 4.99 10.51
N CYS A 96 4.18 5.32 9.26
CA CYS A 96 5.47 4.98 8.69
C CYS A 96 5.76 5.85 7.47
N THR A 97 7.01 5.76 7.00
CA THR A 97 7.43 6.40 5.75
C THR A 97 8.17 5.39 4.89
N ALA A 98 8.13 5.60 3.58
CA ALA A 98 8.88 4.80 2.61
C ALA A 98 9.69 5.75 1.73
N THR A 99 10.97 5.44 1.55
CA THR A 99 11.86 6.23 0.69
C THR A 99 12.49 5.30 -0.33
N LYS A 100 12.38 5.66 -1.61
CA LYS A 100 12.99 4.91 -2.70
C LYS A 100 14.28 5.60 -3.12
N ASP A 101 15.38 4.86 -3.16
CA ASP A 101 16.67 5.41 -3.60
C ASP A 101 16.86 5.24 -5.11
N SER A 102 17.99 5.70 -5.62
CA SER A 102 18.30 5.65 -7.06
C SER A 102 18.49 4.24 -7.60
N THR A 103 18.72 3.26 -6.73
CA THR A 103 18.87 1.85 -7.13
C THR A 103 17.53 1.10 -7.16
N GLY A 104 16.44 1.76 -6.75
CA GLY A 104 15.12 1.15 -6.66
C GLY A 104 14.83 0.49 -5.32
N LYS A 105 15.77 0.57 -4.37
CA LYS A 105 15.57 0.03 -3.03
C LYS A 105 14.64 0.94 -2.23
N ILE A 106 13.62 0.35 -1.62
CA ILE A 106 12.67 1.06 -0.77
C ILE A 106 12.98 0.75 0.68
N THR A 107 13.15 1.79 1.48
CA THR A 107 13.41 1.68 2.92
C THR A 107 12.16 2.18 3.66
N TYR A 108 11.63 1.34 4.54
CA TYR A 108 10.48 1.66 5.37
C TYR A 108 10.95 2.01 6.78
N ARG A 109 10.39 3.11 7.33
CA ARG A 109 10.70 3.57 8.68
C ARG A 109 9.40 3.75 9.46
N ASP A 110 9.47 3.51 10.77
CA ASP A 110 8.33 3.77 11.65
C ASP A 110 8.17 5.27 11.93
N SER A 111 7.20 5.62 12.76
CA SER A 111 6.92 7.03 13.10
C SER A 111 8.07 7.71 13.85
N MET A 112 8.98 6.92 14.42
CA MET A 112 10.17 7.43 15.13
C MET A 112 11.43 7.46 14.26
N GLY A 113 11.31 7.11 12.97
CA GLY A 113 12.42 7.11 12.03
C GLY A 113 13.26 5.85 12.00
N ARG A 114 12.90 4.81 12.77
CA ARG A 114 13.64 3.55 12.80
C ARG A 114 13.30 2.71 11.58
N VAL A 115 14.32 2.09 11.00
CA VAL A 115 14.11 1.20 9.85
C VAL A 115 13.37 -0.06 10.30
N ILE A 116 12.24 -0.34 9.66
CA ILE A 116 11.41 -1.53 9.95
C ILE A 116 11.44 -2.55 8.82
N GLY A 117 12.02 -2.21 7.66
CA GLY A 117 12.17 -3.14 6.57
C GLY A 117 12.69 -2.48 5.32
N THR A 118 13.07 -3.31 4.35
CA THR A 118 13.50 -2.84 3.03
C THR A 118 12.91 -3.75 1.96
N GLN A 119 12.79 -3.21 0.74
CA GLN A 119 12.31 -3.96 -0.42
C GLN A 119 13.06 -3.49 -1.66
N LYS A 120 13.37 -4.43 -2.53
CA LYS A 120 14.06 -4.13 -3.79
C LYS A 120 13.40 -4.84 -4.96
#